data_aa9311452bb1f3e18c4dddde89df0bf2
#
_entry.id   aa9311452bb1f3e18c4dddde89df0bf2
#
_cell.length_a   1.000
_cell.length_b   1.000
_cell.length_c   1.000
_cell.angle_alpha   90.00
_cell.angle_beta   90.00
_cell.angle_gamma   90.00
#
_symmetry.space_group_name_H-M   'P 1'
#
loop_
_entity.id
_entity.type
_entity.pdbx_description
1 polymer ?
#
loop_
_entity_poly.entity_id
_entity_poly.type
_entity_poly.pdbx_seq_one_letter_code
_entity_poly.pdbx_strand_id
1 'polypeptide(L)'
;MLKVAKFGGSSMADAQQFEKVRDIVRADPARRVIVVSAAGKRDADDHKLTDLLYLCHAHLQYGVSCESIFQMICERYIAIRDECGLSVDIEAELDVLRQQLRSGISEEELVSRGEYFSALLMADYLGYSFLDAELWVRFRFDGTIDKEASYAALQRLAEGRSVVIPGFYGVTPDGKIRTFSRGGSDITGALAAAAL
;
A
#
# COMPACT_ATOMS: atom_id res chain seq x y z
N MET A 1 3.94 23.47 -10.33
CA MET A 1 3.38 23.11 -9.00
C MET A 1 3.32 21.59 -8.93
N LEU A 2 3.83 20.96 -7.87
CA LEU A 2 3.73 19.52 -7.65
C LEU A 2 2.26 19.13 -7.41
N LYS A 3 1.87 17.96 -7.90
CA LYS A 3 0.53 17.38 -7.67
C LYS A 3 0.64 16.04 -6.96
N VAL A 4 -0.18 15.87 -5.95
CA VAL A 4 -0.42 14.58 -5.29
C VAL A 4 -1.66 13.96 -5.95
N ALA A 5 -1.56 12.70 -6.37
CA ALA A 5 -2.69 11.95 -6.92
C ALA A 5 -2.93 10.68 -6.09
N LYS A 6 -4.18 10.42 -5.73
CA LYS A 6 -4.56 9.22 -4.99
C LYS A 6 -5.43 8.31 -5.85
N PHE A 7 -5.12 7.02 -5.87
CA PHE A 7 -5.86 5.98 -6.56
C PHE A 7 -6.44 4.97 -5.57
N GLY A 8 -7.74 4.72 -5.68
CA GLY A 8 -8.47 3.80 -4.82
C GLY A 8 -8.33 2.34 -5.25
N GLY A 9 -8.86 1.42 -4.46
CA GLY A 9 -8.72 -0.02 -4.69
C GLY A 9 -9.23 -0.49 -6.06
N SER A 10 -10.33 0.06 -6.56
CA SER A 10 -10.84 -0.29 -7.90
C SER A 10 -9.88 0.10 -9.03
N SER A 11 -9.07 1.14 -8.82
CA SER A 11 -8.01 1.55 -9.76
C SER A 11 -6.74 0.71 -9.64
N MET A 12 -6.68 -0.18 -8.64
CA MET A 12 -5.55 -1.05 -8.35
C MET A 12 -5.94 -2.53 -8.49
N ALA A 13 -7.10 -2.85 -9.08
CA ALA A 13 -7.69 -4.18 -9.03
C ALA A 13 -6.93 -5.23 -9.88
N ASP A 14 -6.37 -4.82 -10.99
CA ASP A 14 -5.70 -5.67 -11.99
C ASP A 14 -4.74 -4.86 -12.87
N ALA A 15 -4.05 -5.55 -13.78
CA ALA A 15 -3.08 -4.96 -14.71
C ALA A 15 -3.72 -3.90 -15.64
N GLN A 16 -4.96 -4.12 -16.09
CA GLN A 16 -5.65 -3.16 -16.94
C GLN A 16 -5.91 -1.84 -16.21
N GLN A 17 -6.24 -1.91 -14.93
CA GLN A 17 -6.40 -0.71 -14.10
C GLN A 17 -5.06 -0.03 -13.83
N PHE A 18 -4.00 -0.81 -13.58
CA PHE A 18 -2.63 -0.29 -13.47
C PHE A 18 -2.20 0.48 -14.71
N GLU A 19 -2.52 -0.02 -15.90
CA GLU A 19 -2.25 0.68 -17.16
C GLU A 19 -2.95 2.03 -17.25
N LYS A 20 -4.24 2.09 -16.89
CA LYS A 20 -4.99 3.35 -16.84
C LYS A 20 -4.39 4.35 -15.85
N VAL A 21 -3.97 3.87 -14.67
CA VAL A 21 -3.30 4.72 -13.65
C VAL A 21 -1.99 5.27 -14.21
N ARG A 22 -1.16 4.42 -14.83
CA ARG A 22 0.08 4.85 -15.49
C ARG A 22 -0.17 5.97 -16.50
N ASP A 23 -1.16 5.79 -17.37
CA ASP A 23 -1.48 6.75 -18.42
C ASP A 23 -1.99 8.07 -17.83
N ILE A 24 -2.84 8.01 -16.81
CA ILE A 24 -3.27 9.21 -16.06
C ILE A 24 -2.06 9.92 -15.44
N VAL A 25 -1.16 9.19 -14.78
CA VAL A 25 0.00 9.80 -14.12
C VAL A 25 0.92 10.46 -15.16
N ARG A 26 1.23 9.74 -16.25
CA ARG A 26 2.12 10.23 -17.31
C ARG A 26 1.57 11.39 -18.12
N ALA A 27 0.25 11.55 -18.18
CA ALA A 27 -0.41 12.66 -18.88
C ALA A 27 -0.11 14.03 -18.25
N ASP A 28 0.39 14.08 -17.01
CA ASP A 28 0.75 15.33 -16.35
C ASP A 28 2.02 15.12 -15.48
N PRO A 29 3.16 15.65 -15.93
CA PRO A 29 4.45 15.48 -15.24
C PRO A 29 4.50 16.15 -13.86
N ALA A 30 3.50 16.95 -13.49
CA ALA A 30 3.36 17.49 -12.16
C ALA A 30 2.89 16.44 -11.12
N ARG A 31 2.30 15.33 -11.56
CA ARG A 31 1.87 14.22 -10.69
C ARG A 31 3.06 13.38 -10.25
N ARG A 32 3.77 13.88 -9.28
CA ARG A 32 5.02 13.30 -8.79
C ARG A 32 4.89 12.53 -7.48
N VAL A 33 3.78 12.68 -6.78
CA VAL A 33 3.49 11.95 -5.54
C VAL A 33 2.19 11.17 -5.73
N ILE A 34 2.30 9.86 -5.73
CA ILE A 34 1.20 8.96 -6.02
C ILE A 34 0.89 8.15 -4.76
N VAL A 35 -0.33 8.19 -4.28
CA VAL A 35 -0.80 7.38 -3.14
C VAL A 35 -1.76 6.32 -3.65
N VAL A 36 -1.54 5.08 -3.26
CA VAL A 36 -2.35 3.95 -3.72
C VAL A 36 -2.98 3.18 -2.57
N SER A 37 -4.14 2.59 -2.83
CA SER A 37 -4.79 1.62 -1.95
C SER A 37 -4.41 0.19 -2.31
N ALA A 38 -4.75 -0.76 -1.45
CA ALA A 38 -4.72 -2.19 -1.78
C ALA A 38 -5.61 -2.49 -3.00
N ALA A 39 -5.31 -3.58 -3.71
CA ALA A 39 -6.09 -3.99 -4.87
C ALA A 39 -7.55 -4.32 -4.47
N GLY A 40 -8.48 -3.69 -5.18
CA GLY A 40 -9.91 -3.87 -5.02
C GLY A 40 -10.44 -5.10 -5.75
N LYS A 41 -11.75 -5.16 -5.90
CA LYS A 41 -12.43 -6.17 -6.70
C LYS A 41 -12.24 -5.90 -8.20
N ARG A 42 -12.04 -6.97 -8.99
CA ARG A 42 -12.05 -6.92 -10.47
C ARG A 42 -13.48 -6.92 -11.02
N ASP A 43 -14.38 -7.64 -10.32
CA ASP A 43 -15.79 -7.79 -10.66
C ASP A 43 -16.66 -7.97 -9.38
N ALA A 44 -17.96 -8.23 -9.56
CA ALA A 44 -18.91 -8.35 -8.45
C ALA A 44 -18.64 -9.57 -7.55
N ASP A 45 -18.15 -10.67 -8.12
CA ASP A 45 -17.93 -11.94 -7.44
C ASP A 45 -16.53 -12.05 -6.80
N ASP A 46 -15.66 -11.08 -7.09
CA ASP A 46 -14.29 -11.05 -6.60
C ASP A 46 -14.19 -10.51 -5.16
N HIS A 47 -13.03 -10.69 -4.53
CA HIS A 47 -12.71 -10.23 -3.18
C HIS A 47 -11.75 -9.04 -3.20
N LYS A 48 -11.93 -8.09 -2.28
CA LYS A 48 -10.90 -7.10 -2.00
C LYS A 48 -9.74 -7.76 -1.29
N LEU A 49 -8.51 -7.40 -1.65
CA LEU A 49 -7.35 -8.00 -0.99
C LEU A 49 -7.27 -7.64 0.50
N THR A 50 -7.73 -6.46 0.89
CA THR A 50 -7.83 -6.09 2.31
C THR A 50 -8.76 -7.03 3.08
N ASP A 51 -9.91 -7.42 2.49
CA ASP A 51 -10.84 -8.36 3.13
C ASP A 51 -10.20 -9.76 3.28
N LEU A 52 -9.42 -10.21 2.30
CA LEU A 52 -8.68 -11.47 2.38
C LEU A 52 -7.57 -11.43 3.45
N LEU A 53 -6.88 -10.30 3.62
CA LEU A 53 -5.87 -10.11 4.67
C LEU A 53 -6.50 -10.16 6.08
N TYR A 54 -7.64 -9.49 6.27
CA TYR A 54 -8.41 -9.63 7.53
C TYR A 54 -8.85 -11.07 7.78
N LEU A 55 -9.30 -11.78 6.75
CA LEU A 55 -9.71 -13.18 6.86
C LEU A 55 -8.52 -14.08 7.20
N CYS A 56 -7.34 -13.85 6.62
CA CYS A 56 -6.10 -14.53 7.02
C CYS A 56 -5.81 -14.34 8.51
N HIS A 57 -5.88 -13.10 9.00
CA HIS A 57 -5.66 -12.81 10.42
C HIS A 57 -6.67 -13.54 11.31
N ALA A 58 -7.96 -13.49 10.95
CA ALA A 58 -9.01 -14.19 11.71
C ALA A 58 -8.73 -15.71 11.77
N HIS A 59 -8.32 -16.34 10.68
CA HIS A 59 -7.94 -17.75 10.66
C HIS A 59 -6.79 -18.05 11.63
N LEU A 60 -5.74 -17.21 11.63
CA LEU A 60 -4.60 -17.38 12.54
C LEU A 60 -5.01 -17.27 14.01
N GLN A 61 -5.92 -16.35 14.35
CA GLN A 61 -6.43 -16.18 15.72
C GLN A 61 -7.15 -17.43 16.24
N TYR A 62 -7.81 -18.19 15.35
CA TYR A 62 -8.50 -19.43 15.69
C TYR A 62 -7.64 -20.69 15.45
N GLY A 63 -6.36 -20.55 15.15
CA GLY A 63 -5.49 -21.68 14.88
C GLY A 63 -5.83 -22.44 13.60
N VAL A 64 -6.54 -21.81 12.67
CA VAL A 64 -6.91 -22.38 11.37
C VAL A 64 -5.91 -21.92 10.31
N SER A 65 -5.56 -22.81 9.37
CA SER A 65 -4.70 -22.45 8.26
C SER A 65 -5.33 -21.37 7.38
N CYS A 66 -4.57 -20.33 7.06
CA CYS A 66 -4.95 -19.30 6.10
C CYS A 66 -4.28 -19.48 4.72
N GLU A 67 -3.56 -20.60 4.48
CA GLU A 67 -2.73 -20.78 3.29
C GLU A 67 -3.51 -20.62 1.98
N SER A 68 -4.72 -21.17 1.88
CA SER A 68 -5.56 -21.02 0.67
C SER A 68 -5.98 -19.58 0.40
N ILE A 69 -6.26 -18.83 1.47
CA ILE A 69 -6.63 -17.40 1.38
C ILE A 69 -5.40 -16.59 0.97
N PHE A 70 -4.26 -16.86 1.61
CA PHE A 70 -3.01 -16.21 1.29
C PHE A 70 -2.56 -16.48 -0.14
N GLN A 71 -2.78 -17.70 -0.64
CA GLN A 71 -2.51 -18.05 -2.03
C GLN A 71 -3.30 -17.18 -3.02
N MET A 72 -4.57 -16.86 -2.75
CA MET A 72 -5.36 -15.95 -3.58
C MET A 72 -4.76 -14.55 -3.63
N ILE A 73 -4.17 -14.08 -2.52
CA ILE A 73 -3.48 -12.79 -2.45
C ILE A 73 -2.22 -12.82 -3.30
N CYS A 74 -1.41 -13.88 -3.18
CA CYS A 74 -0.20 -14.09 -3.96
C CYS A 74 -0.51 -14.09 -5.46
N GLU A 75 -1.47 -14.91 -5.88
CA GLU A 75 -1.89 -15.01 -7.30
C GLU A 75 -2.29 -13.65 -7.89
N ARG A 76 -3.00 -12.82 -7.11
CA ARG A 76 -3.38 -11.50 -7.58
C ARG A 76 -2.18 -10.59 -7.86
N TYR A 77 -1.25 -10.46 -6.93
CA TYR A 77 -0.10 -9.58 -7.09
C TYR A 77 0.90 -10.10 -8.12
N ILE A 78 1.08 -11.43 -8.20
CA ILE A 78 1.90 -12.07 -9.23
C ILE A 78 1.29 -11.82 -10.62
N ALA A 79 -0.03 -12.00 -10.78
CA ALA A 79 -0.70 -11.73 -12.05
C ALA A 79 -0.53 -10.26 -12.49
N ILE A 80 -0.69 -9.30 -11.58
CA ILE A 80 -0.46 -7.88 -11.90
C ILE A 80 1.00 -7.65 -12.33
N ARG A 81 1.99 -8.20 -11.61
CA ARG A 81 3.40 -8.11 -11.98
C ARG A 81 3.65 -8.64 -13.39
N ASP A 82 3.18 -9.85 -13.66
CA ASP A 82 3.44 -10.57 -14.91
C ASP A 82 2.76 -9.90 -16.10
N GLU A 83 1.48 -9.54 -15.98
CA GLU A 83 0.71 -8.89 -17.04
C GLU A 83 1.21 -7.46 -17.33
N CYS A 84 1.73 -6.75 -16.33
CA CYS A 84 2.37 -5.44 -16.51
C CYS A 84 3.84 -5.54 -16.93
N GLY A 85 4.44 -6.72 -16.96
CA GLY A 85 5.85 -6.93 -17.32
C GLY A 85 6.83 -6.27 -16.34
N LEU A 86 6.53 -6.32 -15.03
CA LEU A 86 7.33 -5.67 -14.00
C LEU A 86 8.54 -6.50 -13.59
N SER A 87 9.58 -5.82 -13.11
CA SER A 87 10.84 -6.43 -12.71
C SER A 87 10.97 -6.71 -11.21
N VAL A 88 10.10 -6.12 -10.40
CA VAL A 88 10.11 -6.28 -8.94
C VAL A 88 9.90 -7.74 -8.53
N ASP A 89 10.74 -8.22 -7.64
CA ASP A 89 10.63 -9.58 -7.08
C ASP A 89 9.53 -9.63 -6.01
N ILE A 90 8.27 -9.61 -6.46
CA ILE A 90 7.11 -9.64 -5.58
C ILE A 90 6.99 -10.99 -4.84
N GLU A 91 7.53 -12.07 -5.40
CA GLU A 91 7.49 -13.39 -4.79
C GLU A 91 8.36 -13.42 -3.53
N ALA A 92 9.55 -12.81 -3.57
CA ALA A 92 10.39 -12.67 -2.38
C ALA A 92 9.69 -11.89 -1.27
N GLU A 93 9.00 -10.81 -1.60
CA GLU A 93 8.22 -10.01 -0.64
C GLU A 93 7.04 -10.80 -0.05
N LEU A 94 6.33 -11.57 -0.88
CA LEU A 94 5.23 -12.44 -0.45
C LEU A 94 5.74 -13.59 0.43
N ASP A 95 6.92 -14.13 0.16
CA ASP A 95 7.55 -15.18 0.99
C ASP A 95 7.96 -14.62 2.37
N VAL A 96 8.43 -13.39 2.44
CA VAL A 96 8.67 -12.72 3.73
C VAL A 96 7.37 -12.64 4.53
N LEU A 97 6.27 -12.19 3.90
CA LEU A 97 4.97 -12.14 4.58
C LEU A 97 4.49 -13.54 5.00
N ARG A 98 4.70 -14.58 4.17
CA ARG A 98 4.37 -15.97 4.52
C ARG A 98 5.12 -16.44 5.77
N GLN A 99 6.38 -16.04 5.95
CA GLN A 99 7.15 -16.35 7.15
C GLN A 99 6.60 -15.60 8.37
N GLN A 100 6.22 -14.34 8.22
CA GLN A 100 5.59 -13.55 9.28
C GLN A 100 4.24 -14.14 9.73
N LEU A 101 3.42 -14.64 8.79
CA LEU A 101 2.17 -15.35 9.11
C LEU A 101 2.42 -16.57 10.01
N ARG A 102 3.54 -17.28 9.83
CA ARG A 102 3.91 -18.45 10.64
C ARG A 102 4.51 -18.11 12.00
N SER A 103 5.23 -16.99 12.09
CA SER A 103 5.90 -16.54 13.33
C SER A 103 5.02 -15.67 14.23
N GLY A 104 3.88 -15.21 13.73
CA GLY A 104 2.97 -14.28 14.35
C GLY A 104 3.16 -12.86 13.83
N ILE A 105 2.09 -12.29 13.34
CA ILE A 105 2.02 -10.92 12.80
C ILE A 105 0.80 -10.22 13.39
N SER A 106 0.89 -8.93 13.67
CA SER A 106 -0.26 -8.15 14.10
C SER A 106 -1.26 -7.94 12.96
N GLU A 107 -2.53 -7.72 13.31
CA GLU A 107 -3.56 -7.43 12.32
C GLU A 107 -3.22 -6.20 11.48
N GLU A 108 -2.83 -5.11 12.14
CA GLU A 108 -2.52 -3.86 11.47
C GLU A 108 -1.33 -3.98 10.51
N GLU A 109 -0.29 -4.71 10.90
CA GLU A 109 0.84 -5.00 10.04
C GLU A 109 0.43 -5.86 8.85
N LEU A 110 -0.33 -6.93 9.07
CA LEU A 110 -0.79 -7.81 8.00
C LEU A 110 -1.66 -7.07 6.98
N VAL A 111 -2.66 -6.32 7.43
CA VAL A 111 -3.58 -5.63 6.50
C VAL A 111 -2.91 -4.48 5.76
N SER A 112 -1.88 -3.86 6.33
CA SER A 112 -1.08 -2.82 5.65
C SER A 112 -0.35 -3.34 4.42
N ARG A 113 -0.08 -4.65 4.35
CA ARG A 113 0.66 -5.25 3.21
C ARG A 113 -0.11 -5.16 1.89
N GLY A 114 -1.42 -5.02 1.94
CA GLY A 114 -2.23 -4.78 0.73
C GLY A 114 -1.80 -3.51 -0.01
N GLU A 115 -1.73 -2.39 0.68
CA GLU A 115 -1.25 -1.12 0.14
C GLU A 115 0.25 -1.16 -0.19
N TYR A 116 1.03 -1.82 0.65
CA TYR A 116 2.47 -1.99 0.45
C TYR A 116 2.77 -2.64 -0.91
N PHE A 117 2.19 -3.81 -1.19
CA PHE A 117 2.41 -4.51 -2.46
C PHE A 117 1.89 -3.74 -3.67
N SER A 118 0.72 -3.13 -3.55
CA SER A 118 0.18 -2.27 -4.62
C SER A 118 1.12 -1.11 -4.94
N ALA A 119 1.68 -0.47 -3.91
CA ALA A 119 2.61 0.65 -4.10
C ALA A 119 3.96 0.21 -4.67
N LEU A 120 4.45 -0.95 -4.25
CA LEU A 120 5.70 -1.52 -4.75
C LEU A 120 5.61 -1.82 -6.26
N LEU A 121 4.54 -2.49 -6.70
CA LEU A 121 4.28 -2.76 -8.12
C LEU A 121 4.06 -1.48 -8.93
N MET A 122 3.30 -0.53 -8.40
CA MET A 122 3.03 0.73 -9.11
C MET A 122 4.29 1.60 -9.21
N ALA A 123 5.18 1.56 -8.22
CA ALA A 123 6.45 2.27 -8.25
C ALA A 123 7.34 1.75 -9.39
N ASP A 124 7.46 0.43 -9.53
CA ASP A 124 8.20 -0.20 -10.63
C ASP A 124 7.57 0.17 -11.99
N TYR A 125 6.23 0.09 -12.10
CA TYR A 125 5.51 0.39 -13.34
C TYR A 125 5.65 1.84 -13.82
N LEU A 126 5.74 2.78 -12.89
CA LEU A 126 5.92 4.20 -13.20
C LEU A 126 7.40 4.57 -13.37
N GLY A 127 8.34 3.77 -12.88
CA GLY A 127 9.74 4.12 -12.71
C GLY A 127 9.94 5.18 -11.62
N TYR A 128 9.06 5.20 -10.62
CA TYR A 128 9.13 6.10 -9.46
C TYR A 128 9.76 5.38 -8.26
N SER A 129 10.25 6.15 -7.29
CA SER A 129 10.74 5.56 -6.06
C SER A 129 9.58 5.07 -5.19
N PHE A 130 9.67 3.85 -4.68
CA PHE A 130 8.80 3.40 -3.58
C PHE A 130 9.18 4.15 -2.30
N LEU A 131 8.18 4.70 -1.60
CA LEU A 131 8.35 5.37 -0.31
C LEU A 131 7.35 4.81 0.70
N ASP A 132 7.83 3.93 1.57
CA ASP A 132 6.99 3.31 2.59
C ASP A 132 6.36 4.36 3.53
N ALA A 133 5.07 4.17 3.85
CA ALA A 133 4.34 5.05 4.75
C ALA A 133 4.93 5.06 6.17
N GLU A 134 5.51 3.95 6.63
CA GLU A 134 6.16 3.86 7.94
C GLU A 134 7.34 4.82 8.10
N LEU A 135 7.95 5.26 6.99
CA LEU A 135 9.08 6.19 7.03
C LEU A 135 8.68 7.63 7.29
N TRP A 136 7.40 7.99 7.12
CA TRP A 136 6.97 9.37 7.23
C TRP A 136 5.64 9.59 7.96
N VAL A 137 4.66 8.68 7.90
CA VAL A 137 3.38 8.82 8.65
C VAL A 137 3.62 8.45 10.10
N ARG A 138 3.61 9.46 10.98
CA ARG A 138 3.89 9.30 12.40
C ARG A 138 2.61 9.41 13.23
N PHE A 139 2.29 8.36 13.96
CA PHE A 139 1.25 8.40 14.98
C PHE A 139 1.84 8.81 16.33
N ARG A 140 1.01 9.44 17.17
CA ARG A 140 1.27 9.62 18.59
C ARG A 140 0.72 8.42 19.37
N PHE A 141 1.10 8.29 20.64
CA PHE A 141 0.58 7.22 21.50
C PHE A 141 -0.94 7.26 21.70
N ASP A 142 -1.55 8.43 21.64
CA ASP A 142 -3.01 8.61 21.70
C ASP A 142 -3.74 8.22 20.41
N GLY A 143 -3.01 7.86 19.36
CA GLY A 143 -3.54 7.47 18.07
C GLY A 143 -3.80 8.63 17.11
N THR A 144 -3.50 9.85 17.49
CA THR A 144 -3.53 10.99 16.58
C THR A 144 -2.29 11.03 15.69
N ILE A 145 -2.38 11.75 14.56
CA ILE A 145 -1.23 11.98 13.68
C ILE A 145 -0.35 13.09 14.23
N ASP A 146 0.94 12.84 14.31
CA ASP A 146 1.94 13.88 14.46
C ASP A 146 2.20 14.54 13.10
N LYS A 147 1.41 15.57 12.78
CA LYS A 147 1.50 16.25 11.49
C LYS A 147 2.86 16.90 11.25
N GLU A 148 3.41 17.52 12.27
CA GLU A 148 4.70 18.22 12.16
C GLU A 148 5.83 17.25 11.81
N ALA A 149 5.95 16.17 12.56
CA ALA A 149 6.96 15.13 12.29
C ALA A 149 6.73 14.43 10.95
N SER A 150 5.45 14.16 10.59
CA SER A 150 5.10 13.51 9.33
C SER A 150 5.43 14.41 8.13
N TYR A 151 5.07 15.69 8.18
CA TYR A 151 5.33 16.63 7.09
C TYR A 151 6.83 16.86 6.89
N ALA A 152 7.59 17.09 7.95
CA ALA A 152 9.02 17.25 7.88
C ALA A 152 9.72 16.00 7.30
N ALA A 153 9.27 14.80 7.67
CA ALA A 153 9.79 13.56 7.14
C ALA A 153 9.48 13.42 5.64
N LEU A 154 8.23 13.65 5.22
CA LEU A 154 7.84 13.52 3.81
C LEU A 154 8.56 14.54 2.93
N GLN A 155 8.64 15.81 3.33
CA GLN A 155 9.35 16.85 2.60
C GLN A 155 10.78 16.44 2.29
N ARG A 156 11.50 15.96 3.29
CA ARG A 156 12.88 15.50 3.14
C ARG A 156 12.99 14.26 2.24
N LEU A 157 12.10 13.28 2.39
CA LEU A 157 12.18 12.00 1.68
C LEU A 157 11.73 12.10 0.22
N ALA A 158 10.82 13.01 -0.10
CA ALA A 158 10.27 13.21 -1.44
C ALA A 158 10.98 14.35 -2.21
N GLU A 159 11.94 15.06 -1.59
CA GLU A 159 12.63 16.18 -2.23
C GLU A 159 13.27 15.75 -3.55
N GLY A 160 12.96 16.48 -4.61
CA GLY A 160 13.51 16.24 -5.96
C GLY A 160 13.07 14.94 -6.63
N ARG A 161 12.24 14.10 -5.98
CA ARG A 161 11.89 12.74 -6.41
C ARG A 161 10.44 12.64 -6.83
N SER A 162 10.15 11.67 -7.70
CA SER A 162 8.79 11.18 -7.92
C SER A 162 8.62 9.88 -7.11
N VAL A 163 7.54 9.80 -6.32
CA VAL A 163 7.37 8.71 -5.35
C VAL A 163 5.98 8.07 -5.46
N VAL A 164 5.92 6.76 -5.17
CA VAL A 164 4.67 6.05 -4.90
C VAL A 164 4.65 5.65 -3.43
N ILE A 165 3.55 5.94 -2.77
CA ILE A 165 3.35 5.80 -1.33
C ILE A 165 2.19 4.84 -1.10
N PRO A 166 2.35 3.78 -0.29
CA PRO A 166 1.21 3.02 0.20
C PRO A 166 0.37 3.88 1.13
N GLY A 167 -0.95 3.89 0.92
CA GLY A 167 -1.88 4.56 1.82
C GLY A 167 -2.19 3.76 3.08
N PHE A 168 -3.13 4.26 3.91
CA PHE A 168 -3.81 3.52 4.97
C PHE A 168 -3.05 3.33 6.29
N TYR A 169 -1.73 3.38 6.35
CA TYR A 169 -0.97 3.10 7.57
C TYR A 169 0.19 4.08 7.82
N GLY A 170 0.78 3.94 8.97
CA GLY A 170 1.99 4.61 9.42
C GLY A 170 2.59 3.89 10.62
N VAL A 171 3.42 4.56 11.40
CA VAL A 171 4.14 3.96 12.51
C VAL A 171 3.90 4.74 13.82
N THR A 172 3.76 4.01 14.92
CA THR A 172 3.67 4.54 16.28
C THR A 172 5.07 4.81 16.85
N PRO A 173 5.20 5.56 17.97
CA PRO A 173 6.50 5.86 18.57
C PRO A 173 7.28 4.64 19.05
N ASP A 174 6.60 3.52 19.32
CA ASP A 174 7.22 2.23 19.68
C ASP A 174 7.55 1.35 18.45
N GLY A 175 7.45 1.92 17.24
CA GLY A 175 7.85 1.25 16.00
C GLY A 175 6.85 0.24 15.44
N LYS A 176 5.61 0.23 15.95
CA LYS A 176 4.58 -0.68 15.43
C LYS A 176 3.79 -0.04 14.30
N ILE A 177 3.42 -0.83 13.32
CA ILE A 177 2.49 -0.40 12.27
C ILE A 177 1.13 -0.12 12.91
N ARG A 178 0.52 0.98 12.47
CA ARG A 178 -0.83 1.37 12.82
C ARG A 178 -1.61 1.79 11.59
N THR A 179 -2.85 1.31 11.47
CA THR A 179 -3.72 1.63 10.36
C THR A 179 -4.72 2.73 10.73
N PHE A 180 -5.20 3.45 9.72
CA PHE A 180 -6.33 4.37 9.88
C PHE A 180 -7.64 3.58 9.91
N SER A 181 -8.60 4.01 10.72
CA SER A 181 -9.86 3.30 10.91
C SER A 181 -10.77 3.27 9.67
N ARG A 182 -10.80 4.33 8.86
CA ARG A 182 -11.58 4.45 7.60
C ARG A 182 -10.93 5.46 6.67
N GLY A 183 -11.06 5.22 5.34
CA GLY A 183 -10.58 6.16 4.33
C GLY A 183 -9.08 6.44 4.40
N GLY A 184 -8.30 5.50 4.95
CA GLY A 184 -6.90 5.71 5.30
C GLY A 184 -6.03 6.17 4.14
N SER A 185 -6.24 5.61 2.94
CA SER A 185 -5.49 6.06 1.77
C SER A 185 -5.86 7.49 1.33
N ASP A 186 -7.11 7.93 1.56
CA ASP A 186 -7.51 9.31 1.31
C ASP A 186 -6.89 10.25 2.35
N ILE A 187 -6.82 9.82 3.61
CA ILE A 187 -6.12 10.55 4.69
C ILE A 187 -4.64 10.67 4.36
N THR A 188 -3.98 9.59 3.94
CA THR A 188 -2.58 9.60 3.51
C THR A 188 -2.37 10.58 2.35
N GLY A 189 -3.25 10.56 1.35
CA GLY A 189 -3.22 11.51 0.23
C GLY A 189 -3.37 12.95 0.66
N ALA A 190 -4.30 13.24 1.58
CA ALA A 190 -4.51 14.57 2.13
C ALA A 190 -3.31 15.06 2.96
N LEU A 191 -2.71 14.18 3.77
CA LEU A 191 -1.48 14.49 4.52
C LEU A 191 -0.32 14.81 3.57
N ALA A 192 -0.14 13.99 2.52
CA ALA A 192 0.92 14.23 1.54
C ALA A 192 0.72 15.55 0.79
N ALA A 193 -0.52 15.86 0.39
CA ALA A 193 -0.84 17.13 -0.29
C ALA A 193 -0.67 18.36 0.62
N ALA A 194 -0.90 18.21 1.92
CA ALA A 194 -0.71 19.30 2.87
C ALA A 194 0.77 19.52 3.25
N ALA A 195 1.60 18.48 3.11
CA ALA A 195 3.02 18.53 3.43
C ALA A 195 3.86 19.15 2.30
N LEU A 196 3.45 18.98 1.03
CA LEU A 196 4.23 19.31 -0.18
C LEU A 196 3.64 20.45 -1.00
#